data_50e0620e0b3d3cfc48bc4f7a83a932da
#
_entry.id   50e0620e0b3d3cfc48bc4f7a83a932da
#
_cell.length_a   1.000
_cell.length_b   1.000
_cell.length_c   1.000
_cell.angle_alpha   90.00
_cell.angle_beta   90.00
_cell.angle_gamma   90.00
#
_symmetry.space_group_name_H-M   'P 1'
#
loop_
_entity.id
_entity.type
_entity.pdbx_description
1 polymer ?
#
loop_
_entity_poly.entity_id
_entity_poly.type
_entity_poly.pdbx_seq_one_letter_code
_entity_poly.pdbx_strand_id
1 'polypeptide(L)'
;MAAVFVGFDKKPSRDEILAAWRDYAGKPQRLALPSAPTPFLRYFEDDSRPQTKLDRDAGDGQAISIGRLRPDALFDWRFVALSHNTVRGAAGGAVLTAELLAAEGYLAAK
;
A
#
# COMPACT_ATOMS: atom_id res chain seq x y z
N MET A 1 -2.59 -2.60 -11.47
CA MET A 1 -1.46 -1.64 -11.53
C MET A 1 -2.02 -0.29 -11.93
N ALA A 2 -1.57 0.76 -11.30
CA ALA A 2 -1.99 2.13 -11.59
C ALA A 2 -0.77 3.05 -11.76
N ALA A 3 -0.81 3.93 -12.76
CA ALA A 3 0.10 5.06 -12.85
C ALA A 3 -0.54 6.25 -12.13
N VAL A 4 0.18 6.82 -11.17
CA VAL A 4 -0.31 7.90 -10.32
C VAL A 4 0.49 9.16 -10.59
N PHE A 5 -0.22 10.26 -10.79
CA PHE A 5 0.32 11.61 -10.93
C PHE A 5 -0.27 12.45 -9.81
N VAL A 6 0.55 13.11 -9.03
CA VAL A 6 0.10 13.81 -7.82
C VAL A 6 0.73 15.20 -7.71
N GLY A 7 -0.09 16.19 -7.41
CA GLY A 7 0.31 17.52 -6.97
C GLY A 7 0.02 17.72 -5.50
N PHE A 8 0.81 18.54 -4.84
CA PHE A 8 0.70 18.86 -3.41
C PHE A 8 0.59 20.37 -3.22
N ASP A 9 -0.09 20.81 -2.18
CA ASP A 9 -0.10 22.23 -1.82
C ASP A 9 1.32 22.74 -1.48
N LYS A 10 2.11 21.88 -0.85
CA LYS A 10 3.53 22.07 -0.63
C LYS A 10 4.28 20.85 -1.11
N LYS A 11 5.07 21.02 -2.18
CA LYS A 11 5.82 19.93 -2.80
C LYS A 11 6.80 19.29 -1.83
N PRO A 12 6.64 17.99 -1.49
CA PRO A 12 7.62 17.27 -0.68
C PRO A 12 8.86 16.91 -1.51
N SER A 13 9.97 16.69 -0.84
CA SER A 13 11.15 16.07 -1.43
C SER A 13 10.91 14.57 -1.69
N ARG A 14 11.76 13.99 -2.55
CA ARG A 14 11.73 12.54 -2.79
C ARG A 14 11.92 11.74 -1.50
N ASP A 15 12.87 12.16 -0.67
CA ASP A 15 13.21 11.47 0.58
C ASP A 15 12.06 11.54 1.60
N GLU A 16 11.33 12.67 1.66
CA GLU A 16 10.14 12.79 2.50
C GLU A 16 9.04 11.82 2.07
N ILE A 17 8.80 11.65 0.76
CA ILE A 17 7.83 10.68 0.24
C ILE A 17 8.25 9.25 0.58
N LEU A 18 9.51 8.90 0.33
CA LEU A 18 10.03 7.55 0.61
C LEU A 18 10.00 7.22 2.10
N ALA A 19 10.33 8.18 2.96
CA ALA A 19 10.22 8.03 4.41
C ALA A 19 8.77 7.81 4.84
N ALA A 20 7.84 8.61 4.32
CA ALA A 20 6.42 8.45 4.61
C ALA A 20 5.88 7.08 4.21
N TRP A 21 6.28 6.56 3.05
CA TRP A 21 5.87 5.20 2.63
C TRP A 21 6.51 4.10 3.46
N ARG A 22 7.80 4.21 3.78
CA ARG A 22 8.52 3.23 4.61
C ARG A 22 7.94 3.15 6.02
N ASP A 23 7.63 4.29 6.59
CA ASP A 23 7.22 4.40 8.00
C ASP A 23 5.69 4.28 8.17
N TYR A 24 4.95 4.17 7.06
CA TYR A 24 3.50 4.05 7.11
C TYR A 24 3.06 2.74 7.77
N ALA A 25 2.28 2.87 8.82
CA ALA A 25 1.56 1.78 9.46
C ALA A 25 0.12 2.21 9.71
N GLY A 26 -0.81 1.52 9.08
CA GLY A 26 -2.24 1.70 9.33
C GLY A 26 -2.65 1.05 10.66
N LYS A 27 -3.90 1.26 11.05
CA LYS A 27 -4.47 0.65 12.25
C LYS A 27 -4.36 -0.88 12.24
N PRO A 28 -4.60 -1.57 11.10
CA PRO A 28 -4.41 -3.03 11.03
C PRO A 28 -2.99 -3.50 11.36
N GLN A 29 -1.96 -2.78 10.90
CA GLN A 29 -0.56 -3.10 11.22
C GLN A 29 -0.26 -2.86 12.70
N ARG A 30 -0.73 -1.74 13.26
CA ARG A 30 -0.54 -1.44 14.69
C ARG A 30 -1.23 -2.44 15.62
N LEU A 31 -2.35 -2.99 15.21
CA LEU A 31 -3.08 -4.03 15.94
C LEU A 31 -2.57 -5.44 15.63
N ALA A 32 -1.58 -5.58 14.75
CA ALA A 32 -1.04 -6.87 14.31
C ALA A 32 -2.13 -7.87 13.88
N LEU A 33 -3.13 -7.39 13.11
CA LEU A 33 -4.22 -8.24 12.66
C LEU A 33 -3.71 -9.38 11.77
N PRO A 34 -4.32 -10.57 11.81
CA PRO A 34 -3.83 -11.76 11.12
C PRO A 34 -3.58 -11.56 9.62
N SER A 35 -4.47 -10.84 8.92
CA SER A 35 -4.35 -10.58 7.49
C SER A 35 -3.62 -9.28 7.14
N ALA A 36 -3.13 -8.53 8.14
CA ALA A 36 -2.42 -7.27 7.91
C ALA A 36 -0.98 -7.52 7.46
N PRO A 37 -0.58 -7.09 6.24
CA PRO A 37 0.80 -7.22 5.81
C PRO A 37 1.72 -6.26 6.56
N THR A 38 2.94 -6.68 6.82
CA THR A 38 3.98 -5.84 7.41
C THR A 38 5.29 -6.04 6.64
N PRO A 39 5.77 -5.02 5.90
CA PRO A 39 5.17 -3.69 5.73
C PRO A 39 3.93 -3.71 4.81
N PHE A 40 3.07 -2.70 4.97
CA PHE A 40 1.92 -2.52 4.08
C PHE A 40 2.34 -1.96 2.72
N LEU A 41 3.20 -0.93 2.70
CA LEU A 41 3.75 -0.33 1.49
C LEU A 41 5.18 -0.81 1.27
N ARG A 42 5.49 -1.23 0.04
CA ARG A 42 6.81 -1.72 -0.37
C ARG A 42 7.29 -0.89 -1.56
N TYR A 43 8.36 -0.11 -1.35
CA TYR A 43 8.98 0.66 -2.43
C TYR A 43 10.15 -0.08 -3.05
N PHE A 44 10.26 -0.04 -4.36
CA PHE A 44 11.38 -0.59 -5.14
C PHE A 44 12.16 0.54 -5.83
N GLU A 45 13.46 0.56 -5.62
CA GLU A 45 14.37 1.47 -6.34
C GLU A 45 14.64 1.00 -7.78
N ASP A 46 14.43 -0.28 -8.07
CA ASP A 46 14.56 -0.86 -9.41
C ASP A 46 13.44 -0.36 -10.32
N ASP A 47 13.80 0.37 -11.37
CA ASP A 47 12.86 0.94 -12.34
C ASP A 47 12.06 -0.12 -13.13
N SER A 48 12.50 -1.38 -13.13
CA SER A 48 11.73 -2.49 -13.69
C SER A 48 10.55 -2.91 -12.81
N ARG A 49 10.51 -2.47 -11.55
CA ARG A 49 9.49 -2.82 -10.56
C ARG A 49 8.53 -1.65 -10.27
N PRO A 50 7.28 -1.89 -9.84
CA PRO A 50 6.67 -3.20 -9.63
C PRO A 50 6.28 -3.90 -10.94
N GLN A 51 6.27 -5.23 -10.90
CA GLN A 51 5.79 -6.10 -11.98
C GLN A 51 4.68 -7.02 -11.44
N THR A 52 3.57 -7.12 -12.16
CA THR A 52 2.42 -7.93 -11.72
C THR A 52 2.81 -9.37 -11.38
N LYS A 53 3.61 -10.01 -12.24
CA LYS A 53 4.03 -11.40 -12.06
C LYS A 53 4.89 -11.62 -10.81
N LEU A 54 5.69 -10.63 -10.41
CA LEU A 54 6.65 -10.76 -9.33
C LEU A 54 6.11 -10.21 -7.98
N ASP A 55 5.22 -9.22 -8.04
CA ASP A 55 4.90 -8.41 -6.86
C ASP A 55 3.46 -8.49 -6.39
N ARG A 56 2.52 -9.04 -7.22
CA ARG A 56 1.11 -9.06 -6.87
C ARG A 56 0.80 -9.84 -5.58
N ASP A 57 1.56 -10.90 -5.31
CA ASP A 57 1.31 -11.79 -4.17
C ASP A 57 2.08 -11.36 -2.90
N ALA A 58 2.72 -10.18 -2.91
CA ALA A 58 3.43 -9.64 -1.77
C ALA A 58 2.51 -9.49 -0.54
N GLY A 59 2.98 -9.97 0.62
CA GLY A 59 2.19 -9.97 1.85
C GLY A 59 0.88 -10.75 1.69
N ASP A 60 0.94 -11.93 1.07
CA ASP A 60 -0.23 -12.76 0.72
C ASP A 60 -1.27 -12.01 -0.13
N GLY A 61 -0.81 -11.13 -1.01
CA GLY A 61 -1.64 -10.29 -1.86
C GLY A 61 -2.24 -9.05 -1.16
N GLN A 62 -1.89 -8.79 0.09
CA GLN A 62 -2.41 -7.66 0.88
C GLN A 62 -1.52 -6.42 0.83
N ALA A 63 -0.22 -6.56 0.53
CA ALA A 63 0.69 -5.43 0.44
C ALA A 63 0.55 -4.65 -0.88
N ILE A 64 0.93 -3.38 -0.85
CA ILE A 64 1.01 -2.52 -2.04
C ILE A 64 2.47 -2.37 -2.43
N SER A 65 2.78 -2.67 -3.69
CA SER A 65 4.11 -2.49 -4.27
C SER A 65 4.17 -1.18 -5.05
N ILE A 66 5.14 -0.33 -4.75
CA ILE A 66 5.31 0.99 -5.36
C ILE A 66 6.70 1.08 -5.98
N GLY A 67 6.81 1.75 -7.11
CA GLY A 67 8.09 2.02 -7.75
C GLY A 67 8.03 3.17 -8.73
N ARG A 68 9.18 3.46 -9.34
CA ARG A 68 9.30 4.50 -10.37
C ARG A 68 8.89 5.89 -9.90
N LEU A 69 9.18 6.24 -8.64
CA LEU A 69 8.96 7.61 -8.14
C LEU A 69 9.91 8.57 -8.84
N ARG A 70 9.34 9.52 -9.57
CA ARG A 70 10.10 10.52 -10.33
C ARG A 70 9.32 11.83 -10.45
N PRO A 71 10.02 12.96 -10.67
CA PRO A 71 9.35 14.23 -10.94
C PRO A 71 8.44 14.14 -12.16
N ASP A 72 7.37 14.93 -12.14
CA ASP A 72 6.46 15.10 -13.27
C ASP A 72 6.48 16.53 -13.80
N ALA A 73 6.18 16.70 -15.10
CA ALA A 73 6.23 18.00 -15.74
C ALA A 73 4.99 18.88 -15.46
N LEU A 74 3.84 18.24 -15.20
CA LEU A 74 2.56 18.94 -14.95
C LEU A 74 2.17 18.91 -13.47
N PHE A 75 2.50 17.80 -12.79
CA PHE A 75 2.30 17.59 -11.37
C PHE A 75 3.66 17.60 -10.65
N ASP A 76 3.67 17.40 -9.34
CA ASP A 76 4.93 17.37 -8.60
C ASP A 76 5.67 16.07 -8.79
N TRP A 77 4.94 14.95 -8.67
CA TRP A 77 5.49 13.61 -8.67
C TRP A 77 4.61 12.64 -9.44
N ARG A 78 5.25 11.58 -9.95
CA ARG A 78 4.55 10.42 -10.53
C ARG A 78 5.22 9.13 -10.09
N PHE A 79 4.43 8.06 -9.97
CA PHE A 79 4.89 6.73 -9.59
C PHE A 79 3.93 5.66 -10.10
N VAL A 80 4.32 4.41 -9.93
CA VAL A 80 3.47 3.25 -10.25
C VAL A 80 3.16 2.49 -8.98
N ALA A 81 1.91 2.13 -8.78
CA ALA A 81 1.45 1.31 -7.66
C ALA A 81 0.79 0.03 -8.17
N LEU A 82 1.05 -1.08 -7.50
CA LEU A 82 0.49 -2.39 -7.79
C LEU A 82 -0.21 -2.94 -6.55
N SER A 83 -1.45 -3.33 -6.72
CA SER A 83 -2.27 -4.01 -5.72
C SER A 83 -2.89 -5.26 -6.32
N HIS A 84 -3.06 -6.31 -5.54
CA HIS A 84 -3.77 -7.51 -5.96
C HIS A 84 -5.28 -7.25 -6.02
N ASN A 85 -5.86 -7.36 -7.22
CA ASN A 85 -7.25 -6.95 -7.47
C ASN A 85 -8.28 -7.79 -6.68
N THR A 86 -8.08 -9.10 -6.60
CA THR A 86 -9.05 -10.02 -5.99
C THR A 86 -8.75 -10.34 -4.52
N VAL A 87 -7.54 -10.10 -4.06
CA VAL A 87 -7.18 -10.24 -2.64
C VAL A 87 -7.32 -8.89 -1.95
N ARG A 88 -6.37 -7.97 -2.10
CA ARG A 88 -6.44 -6.66 -1.43
C ARG A 88 -7.68 -5.86 -1.83
N GLY A 89 -8.02 -5.85 -3.12
CA GLY A 89 -9.15 -5.09 -3.67
C GLY A 89 -10.52 -5.76 -3.48
N ALA A 90 -10.59 -6.97 -2.94
CA ALA A 90 -11.86 -7.70 -2.79
C ALA A 90 -11.86 -8.58 -1.53
N ALA A 91 -11.77 -9.91 -1.66
CA ALA A 91 -11.99 -10.86 -0.58
C ALA A 91 -11.03 -10.65 0.61
N GLY A 92 -9.74 -10.49 0.37
CA GLY A 92 -8.76 -10.27 1.43
C GLY A 92 -8.96 -8.94 2.17
N GLY A 93 -9.33 -7.88 1.45
CA GLY A 93 -9.70 -6.60 2.05
C GLY A 93 -10.95 -6.69 2.94
N ALA A 94 -11.94 -7.48 2.53
CA ALA A 94 -13.14 -7.74 3.33
C ALA A 94 -12.80 -8.50 4.61
N VAL A 95 -11.96 -9.55 4.53
CA VAL A 95 -11.50 -10.30 5.71
C VAL A 95 -10.75 -9.39 6.68
N LEU A 96 -9.79 -8.61 6.20
CA LEU A 96 -9.05 -7.66 7.04
C LEU A 96 -9.95 -6.61 7.71
N THR A 97 -11.00 -6.16 7.00
CA THR A 97 -11.99 -5.25 7.56
C THR A 97 -12.78 -5.93 8.68
N ALA A 98 -13.18 -7.18 8.51
CA ALA A 98 -13.87 -7.95 9.55
C ALA A 98 -12.98 -8.16 10.79
N GLU A 99 -11.70 -8.49 10.58
CA GLU A 99 -10.71 -8.59 11.67
C GLU A 99 -10.59 -7.26 12.45
N LEU A 100 -10.55 -6.13 11.72
CA LEU A 100 -10.49 -4.81 12.34
C LEU A 100 -11.74 -4.51 13.17
N LEU A 101 -12.92 -4.79 12.62
CA LEU A 101 -14.19 -4.60 13.32
C LEU A 101 -14.30 -5.48 14.58
N ALA A 102 -13.79 -6.71 14.52
CA ALA A 102 -13.73 -7.58 15.69
C ALA A 102 -12.77 -7.03 16.76
N ALA A 103 -11.58 -6.60 16.35
CA ALA A 103 -10.58 -6.03 17.27
C ALA A 103 -11.06 -4.72 17.93
N GLU A 104 -11.91 -3.95 17.25
CA GLU A 104 -12.50 -2.69 17.74
C GLU A 104 -13.81 -2.92 18.53
N GLY A 105 -14.27 -4.15 18.68
CA GLY A 105 -15.45 -4.50 19.46
C GLY A 105 -16.79 -4.28 18.74
N TYR A 106 -16.79 -4.02 17.44
CA TYR A 106 -18.03 -3.92 16.65
C TYR A 106 -18.65 -5.28 16.33
N LEU A 107 -17.83 -6.34 16.32
CA LEU A 107 -18.27 -7.71 16.13
C LEU A 107 -17.96 -8.49 17.41
N ALA A 108 -18.99 -9.11 18.01
CA ALA A 108 -18.85 -10.00 19.14
C ALA A 108 -19.09 -11.46 18.71
N ALA A 109 -18.36 -12.39 19.30
CA ALA A 109 -18.68 -13.82 19.18
C ALA A 109 -20.06 -14.09 19.79
N LYS A 110 -20.87 -14.85 19.07
CA LYS A 110 -22.17 -15.32 19.57
C LYS A 110 -21.99 -16.51 20.48
#